data_5ecc76ff4b7c966299a29b3124a8f644
#
_entry.id   5ecc76ff4b7c966299a29b3124a8f644
#
_cell.length_a   1.000
_cell.length_b   1.000
_cell.length_c   1.000
_cell.angle_alpha   90.00
_cell.angle_beta   90.00
_cell.angle_gamma   90.00
#
_symmetry.space_group_name_H-M   'P 1'
#
loop_
_entity.id
_entity.type
_entity.pdbx_description
1 polymer ?
#
loop_
_entity_poly.entity_id
_entity_poly.type
_entity_poly.pdbx_seq_one_letter_code
_entity_poly.pdbx_strand_id
1 'polypeptide(L)'
;MQRKMKMVAYLMLSVLIVLPLYILLHECGHLIVMLSAGASITDFSILTAHVSAIGGNYSNLSDLWLHANGAFFPILVSLVYMMFYRKKNEGLFYHIFSYLFSLVPIGSMFAWVVIPFAYLQGNAPVADDVTQFLIN
;
A
#
# COMPACT_ATOMS: atom_id res chain seq x y z
N MET A 1 10.71 17.95 -28.87
CA MET A 1 9.44 18.26 -28.18
C MET A 1 8.57 17.02 -28.00
N GLN A 2 8.29 16.24 -29.03
CA GLN A 2 7.43 15.03 -28.96
C GLN A 2 7.89 13.97 -27.94
N ARG A 3 9.19 13.69 -27.79
CA ARG A 3 9.68 12.68 -26.83
C ARG A 3 9.42 13.07 -25.37
N LYS A 4 9.59 14.36 -25.03
CA LYS A 4 9.29 14.86 -23.67
C LYS A 4 7.80 14.77 -23.36
N MET A 5 6.94 15.12 -24.31
CA MET A 5 5.48 15.02 -24.16
C MET A 5 5.03 13.56 -23.94
N LYS A 6 5.56 12.59 -24.71
CA LYS A 6 5.28 11.16 -24.50
C LYS A 6 5.70 10.68 -23.12
N MET A 7 6.88 11.11 -22.65
CA MET A 7 7.37 10.74 -21.32
C MET A 7 6.45 11.26 -20.21
N VAL A 8 6.02 12.53 -20.30
CA VAL A 8 5.07 13.11 -19.34
C VAL A 8 3.73 12.38 -19.38
N ALA A 9 3.19 12.09 -20.57
CA ALA A 9 1.94 11.37 -20.74
C ALA A 9 2.00 9.96 -20.11
N TYR A 10 3.10 9.23 -20.33
CA TYR A 10 3.31 7.90 -19.74
C TYR A 10 3.49 7.97 -18.22
N LEU A 11 4.15 9.01 -17.70
CA LEU A 11 4.28 9.25 -16.27
C LEU A 11 2.90 9.48 -15.64
N MET A 12 2.11 10.40 -16.20
CA MET A 12 0.76 10.67 -15.71
C MET A 12 -0.15 9.43 -15.75
N LEU A 13 -0.12 8.70 -16.87
CA LEU A 13 -0.89 7.45 -16.99
C LEU A 13 -0.44 6.40 -15.97
N SER A 14 0.87 6.26 -15.77
CA SER A 14 1.40 5.32 -14.77
C SER A 14 0.98 5.70 -13.35
N VAL A 15 1.00 6.99 -12.99
CA VAL A 15 0.52 7.47 -11.68
C VAL A 15 -0.97 7.15 -11.50
N LEU A 16 -1.79 7.45 -12.52
CA LEU A 16 -3.24 7.18 -12.49
C LEU A 16 -3.58 5.69 -12.30
N ILE A 17 -2.69 4.78 -12.72
CA ILE A 17 -2.87 3.33 -12.54
C ILE A 17 -2.26 2.87 -11.22
N VAL A 18 -1.04 3.31 -10.91
CA VAL A 18 -0.27 2.79 -9.76
C VAL A 18 -0.90 3.22 -8.44
N LEU A 19 -1.41 4.44 -8.31
CA LEU A 19 -1.99 4.90 -7.04
C LEU A 19 -3.25 4.11 -6.65
N PRO A 20 -4.27 3.93 -7.51
CA PRO A 20 -5.41 3.07 -7.16
C PRO A 20 -5.01 1.61 -6.92
N LEU A 21 -4.04 1.10 -7.69
CA LEU A 21 -3.53 -0.26 -7.50
C LEU A 21 -2.81 -0.41 -6.16
N TYR A 22 -2.03 0.58 -5.74
CA TYR A 22 -1.41 0.61 -4.42
C TYR A 22 -2.47 0.60 -3.30
N ILE A 23 -3.50 1.45 -3.39
CA ILE A 23 -4.61 1.49 -2.43
C ILE A 23 -5.31 0.12 -2.37
N LEU A 24 -5.62 -0.48 -3.52
CA LEU A 24 -6.22 -1.81 -3.58
C LEU A 24 -5.35 -2.85 -2.86
N LEU A 25 -4.05 -2.87 -3.12
CA LEU A 25 -3.13 -3.80 -2.47
C LEU A 25 -3.01 -3.54 -0.96
N HIS A 26 -3.02 -2.28 -0.53
CA HIS A 26 -3.03 -1.88 0.87
C HIS A 26 -4.25 -2.44 1.61
N GLU A 27 -5.44 -2.19 1.08
CA GLU A 27 -6.69 -2.71 1.67
C GLU A 27 -6.77 -4.24 1.60
N CYS A 28 -6.24 -4.86 0.54
CA CYS A 28 -6.11 -6.31 0.47
C CYS A 28 -5.17 -6.87 1.56
N GLY A 29 -4.15 -6.12 1.96
CA GLY A 29 -3.29 -6.47 3.07
C GLY A 29 -4.07 -6.61 4.37
N HIS A 30 -4.89 -5.63 4.73
CA HIS A 30 -5.78 -5.69 5.90
C HIS A 30 -6.79 -6.83 5.78
N LEU A 31 -7.43 -6.95 4.62
CA LEU A 31 -8.44 -7.96 4.32
C LEU A 31 -7.93 -9.39 4.55
N ILE A 32 -6.70 -9.69 4.15
CA ILE A 32 -6.09 -11.01 4.35
C ILE A 32 -6.03 -11.34 5.86
N VAL A 33 -5.61 -10.39 6.69
CA VAL A 33 -5.52 -10.60 8.14
C VAL A 33 -6.92 -10.74 8.77
N MET A 34 -7.86 -9.86 8.39
CA MET A 34 -9.26 -9.93 8.88
C MET A 34 -9.89 -11.29 8.56
N LEU A 35 -9.77 -11.76 7.33
CA LEU A 35 -10.29 -13.07 6.92
C LEU A 35 -9.60 -14.23 7.65
N SER A 36 -8.29 -14.14 7.88
CA SER A 36 -7.54 -15.17 8.61
C SER A 36 -7.95 -15.24 10.09
N ALA A 37 -8.41 -14.13 10.66
CA ALA A 37 -8.97 -14.06 12.00
C ALA A 37 -10.44 -14.54 12.08
N GLY A 38 -11.06 -14.91 10.94
CA GLY A 38 -12.45 -15.35 10.87
C GLY A 38 -13.46 -14.19 10.90
N ALA A 39 -13.04 -12.98 10.62
CA ALA A 39 -13.93 -11.81 10.53
C ALA A 39 -14.78 -11.84 9.25
N SER A 40 -15.97 -11.26 9.32
CA SER A 40 -16.87 -11.08 8.18
C SER A 40 -16.73 -9.66 7.64
N ILE A 41 -16.33 -9.51 6.38
CA ILE A 41 -16.14 -8.21 5.74
C ILE A 41 -17.50 -7.53 5.56
N THR A 42 -17.63 -6.30 6.01
CA THR A 42 -18.86 -5.50 5.94
C THR A 42 -18.78 -4.39 4.90
N ASP A 43 -17.60 -3.85 4.65
CA ASP A 43 -17.38 -2.83 3.62
C ASP A 43 -15.97 -2.94 3.03
N PHE A 44 -15.86 -2.58 1.75
CA PHE A 44 -14.58 -2.51 1.03
C PHE A 44 -14.65 -1.44 -0.05
N SER A 45 -13.81 -0.43 0.05
CA SER A 45 -13.79 0.69 -0.90
C SER A 45 -12.36 1.13 -1.25
N ILE A 46 -12.05 1.08 -2.54
CA ILE A 46 -10.78 1.60 -3.06
C ILE A 46 -10.79 3.14 -3.09
N LEU A 47 -11.96 3.74 -3.34
CA LEU A 47 -12.07 5.20 -3.47
C LEU A 47 -11.85 5.93 -2.15
N THR A 48 -12.29 5.33 -1.05
CA THR A 48 -12.13 5.88 0.31
C THR A 48 -10.96 5.25 1.06
N ALA A 49 -10.21 4.35 0.41
CA ALA A 49 -9.12 3.60 1.03
C ALA A 49 -9.57 3.01 2.38
N HIS A 50 -10.55 2.11 2.32
CA HIS A 50 -11.18 1.59 3.52
C HIS A 50 -11.63 0.14 3.36
N VAL A 51 -11.34 -0.66 4.38
CA VAL A 51 -11.93 -1.98 4.61
C VAL A 51 -12.44 -2.08 6.04
N SER A 52 -13.64 -2.62 6.23
CA SER A 52 -14.18 -2.90 7.57
C SER A 52 -14.72 -4.31 7.66
N ALA A 53 -14.67 -4.84 8.88
CA ALA A 53 -15.15 -6.17 9.20
C ALA A 53 -15.76 -6.19 10.60
N ILE A 54 -16.61 -7.18 10.85
CA ILE A 54 -17.18 -7.47 12.17
C ILE A 54 -16.80 -8.89 12.61
N GLY A 55 -16.69 -9.08 13.92
CA GLY A 55 -16.27 -10.36 14.51
C GLY A 55 -14.76 -10.59 14.30
N GLY A 56 -14.39 -11.87 14.27
CA GLY A 56 -12.98 -12.27 14.23
C GLY A 56 -12.39 -12.46 15.62
N ASN A 57 -11.36 -13.32 15.69
CA ASN A 57 -10.62 -13.57 16.92
C ASN A 57 -9.18 -13.12 16.71
N TYR A 58 -8.89 -11.90 17.17
CA TYR A 58 -7.56 -11.29 17.04
C TYR A 58 -6.74 -11.56 18.29
N SER A 59 -5.57 -12.17 18.13
CA SER A 59 -4.52 -12.14 19.13
C SER A 59 -3.76 -10.81 19.03
N ASN A 60 -3.00 -10.43 20.06
CA ASN A 60 -2.17 -9.22 20.01
C ASN A 60 -1.27 -9.21 18.76
N LEU A 61 -0.72 -10.38 18.37
CA LEU A 61 0.12 -10.47 17.18
C LEU A 61 -0.67 -10.27 15.88
N SER A 62 -1.88 -10.85 15.77
CA SER A 62 -2.71 -10.68 14.57
C SER A 62 -3.24 -9.26 14.45
N ASP A 63 -3.47 -8.56 15.55
CA ASP A 63 -3.89 -7.17 15.56
C ASP A 63 -2.74 -6.24 15.09
N LEU A 64 -1.54 -6.46 15.61
CA LEU A 64 -0.34 -5.78 15.07
C LEU A 64 -0.15 -6.04 13.57
N TRP A 65 -0.31 -7.29 13.12
CA TRP A 65 -0.22 -7.63 11.70
C TRP A 65 -1.34 -7.01 10.86
N LEU A 66 -2.53 -6.82 11.43
CA LEU A 66 -3.62 -6.14 10.74
C LEU A 66 -3.17 -4.76 10.25
N HIS A 67 -2.56 -3.96 11.13
CA HIS A 67 -2.10 -2.61 10.78
C HIS A 67 -0.82 -2.62 9.93
N ALA A 68 0.12 -3.52 10.21
CA ALA A 68 1.37 -3.59 9.43
C ALA A 68 1.16 -4.08 7.99
N ASN A 69 0.19 -4.97 7.77
CA ASN A 69 0.05 -5.67 6.48
C ASN A 69 -0.48 -4.78 5.36
N GLY A 70 -1.16 -3.68 5.68
CA GLY A 70 -1.52 -2.67 4.70
C GLY A 70 -0.29 -2.12 3.94
N ALA A 71 0.80 -1.83 4.64
CA ALA A 71 2.04 -1.39 4.02
C ALA A 71 2.91 -2.57 3.51
N PHE A 72 2.98 -3.66 4.26
CA PHE A 72 3.83 -4.81 3.94
C PHE A 72 3.39 -5.55 2.68
N PHE A 73 2.10 -5.79 2.50
CA PHE A 73 1.57 -6.55 1.38
C PHE A 73 1.86 -5.91 0.00
N PRO A 74 1.63 -4.59 -0.23
CA PRO A 74 2.03 -3.93 -1.48
C PRO A 74 3.52 -4.02 -1.76
N ILE A 75 4.39 -3.93 -0.73
CA ILE A 75 5.83 -4.09 -0.89
C ILE A 75 6.16 -5.50 -1.36
N LEU A 76 5.59 -6.52 -0.71
CA LEU A 76 5.81 -7.91 -1.10
C LEU A 76 5.39 -8.15 -2.56
N VAL A 77 4.21 -7.67 -2.96
CA VAL A 77 3.73 -7.78 -4.34
C VAL A 77 4.66 -7.07 -5.32
N SER A 78 5.13 -5.87 -4.98
CA SER A 78 6.06 -5.12 -5.83
C SER A 78 7.42 -5.82 -5.97
N LEU A 79 7.93 -6.44 -4.91
CA LEU A 79 9.16 -7.24 -4.96
C LEU A 79 8.99 -8.47 -5.85
N VAL A 80 7.89 -9.21 -5.71
CA VAL A 80 7.57 -10.34 -6.57
C VAL A 80 7.47 -9.89 -8.03
N TYR A 81 6.76 -8.78 -8.30
CA TYR A 81 6.67 -8.20 -9.65
C TYR A 81 8.07 -7.91 -10.22
N MET A 82 8.98 -7.32 -9.43
CA MET A 82 10.33 -6.97 -9.87
C MET A 82 11.19 -8.20 -10.22
N MET A 83 10.92 -9.38 -9.65
CA MET A 83 11.59 -10.62 -10.05
C MET A 83 11.28 -11.01 -11.50
N PHE A 84 10.13 -10.61 -12.01
CA PHE A 84 9.69 -10.85 -13.40
C PHE A 84 9.95 -9.66 -14.32
N TYR A 85 10.55 -8.57 -13.81
CA TYR A 85 10.83 -7.38 -14.60
C TYR A 85 11.81 -7.68 -15.74
N ARG A 86 11.41 -7.30 -16.96
CA ARG A 86 12.22 -7.50 -18.18
C ARG A 86 12.83 -6.17 -18.63
N LYS A 87 14.16 -6.07 -18.53
CA LYS A 87 14.91 -4.88 -18.93
C LYS A 87 14.99 -4.70 -20.46
N LYS A 88 14.96 -5.79 -21.23
CA LYS A 88 15.11 -5.77 -22.69
C LYS A 88 13.76 -5.90 -23.37
N ASN A 89 13.57 -5.16 -24.47
CA ASN A 89 12.45 -5.24 -25.42
C ASN A 89 11.10 -4.67 -24.95
N GLU A 90 11.05 -3.95 -23.83
CA GLU A 90 9.81 -3.36 -23.34
C GLU A 90 9.77 -1.85 -23.64
N GLY A 91 8.56 -1.32 -23.83
CA GLY A 91 8.32 0.08 -24.12
C GLY A 91 8.59 1.02 -22.95
N LEU A 92 8.78 2.30 -23.24
CA LEU A 92 9.03 3.33 -22.23
C LEU A 92 7.95 3.37 -21.13
N PHE A 93 6.67 3.15 -21.49
CA PHE A 93 5.58 3.08 -20.53
C PHE A 93 5.81 1.98 -19.50
N TYR A 94 6.18 0.76 -19.94
CA TYR A 94 6.45 -0.36 -19.05
C TYR A 94 7.54 -0.04 -18.02
N HIS A 95 8.62 0.62 -18.43
CA HIS A 95 9.70 0.98 -17.52
C HIS A 95 9.26 2.04 -16.48
N ILE A 96 8.52 3.06 -16.92
CA ILE A 96 7.99 4.11 -16.03
C ILE A 96 6.99 3.51 -15.04
N PHE A 97 6.06 2.70 -15.53
CA PHE A 97 5.09 1.99 -14.70
C PHE A 97 5.78 1.10 -13.65
N SER A 98 6.73 0.24 -14.08
CA SER A 98 7.45 -0.67 -13.18
C SER A 98 8.24 0.07 -12.11
N TYR A 99 8.85 1.18 -12.47
CA TYR A 99 9.56 2.04 -11.52
C TYR A 99 8.62 2.62 -10.46
N LEU A 100 7.50 3.20 -10.88
CA LEU A 100 6.51 3.76 -9.96
C LEU A 100 5.82 2.67 -9.12
N PHE A 101 5.50 1.53 -9.71
CA PHE A 101 4.89 0.40 -9.00
C PHE A 101 5.77 -0.15 -7.87
N SER A 102 7.08 -0.01 -8.00
CA SER A 102 8.03 -0.36 -6.94
C SER A 102 8.29 0.79 -5.97
N LEU A 103 8.37 2.02 -6.48
CA LEU A 103 8.71 3.20 -5.69
C LEU A 103 7.58 3.60 -4.72
N VAL A 104 6.32 3.52 -5.15
CA VAL A 104 5.17 3.96 -4.33
C VAL A 104 5.04 3.14 -3.04
N PRO A 105 5.04 1.79 -3.05
CA PRO A 105 5.01 1.02 -1.81
C PRO A 105 6.21 1.26 -0.90
N ILE A 106 7.42 1.41 -1.46
CA ILE A 106 8.61 1.74 -0.67
C ILE A 106 8.47 3.13 -0.06
N GLY A 107 7.95 4.10 -0.83
CA GLY A 107 7.70 5.45 -0.35
C GLY A 107 6.68 5.51 0.79
N SER A 108 5.69 4.63 0.82
CA SER A 108 4.73 4.55 1.93
C SER A 108 5.38 4.18 3.26
N MET A 109 6.52 3.47 3.25
CA MET A 109 7.29 3.19 4.47
C MET A 109 7.83 4.44 5.15
N PHE A 110 7.83 5.59 4.46
CA PHE A 110 8.21 6.86 5.09
C PHE A 110 7.27 7.23 6.25
N ALA A 111 5.98 6.89 6.15
CA ALA A 111 5.02 7.05 7.24
C ALA A 111 5.46 6.29 8.50
N TRP A 112 5.98 5.06 8.36
CA TRP A 112 6.49 4.22 9.44
C TRP A 112 7.74 4.78 10.14
N VAL A 113 8.42 5.73 9.51
CA VAL A 113 9.52 6.47 10.12
C VAL A 113 9.04 7.76 10.79
N VAL A 114 8.15 8.50 10.14
CA VAL A 114 7.74 9.85 10.58
C VAL A 114 6.67 9.81 11.68
N ILE A 115 5.66 8.93 11.54
CA ILE A 115 4.52 8.87 12.46
C ILE A 115 4.92 8.51 13.90
N PRO A 116 5.87 7.58 14.18
CA PRO A 116 6.34 7.36 15.54
C PRO A 116 6.87 8.61 16.26
N PHE A 117 7.57 9.51 15.53
CA PHE A 117 8.00 10.78 16.11
C PHE A 117 6.81 11.71 16.39
N ALA A 118 5.83 11.78 15.49
CA ALA A 118 4.60 12.54 15.73
C ALA A 118 3.79 11.95 16.90
N TYR A 119 3.76 10.64 17.05
CA TYR A 119 3.12 9.94 18.16
C TYR A 119 3.76 10.31 19.51
N LEU A 120 5.08 10.31 19.61
CA LEU A 120 5.79 10.72 20.82
C LEU A 120 5.53 12.19 21.19
N GLN A 121 5.16 13.02 20.22
CA GLN A 121 4.80 14.44 20.42
C GLN A 121 3.30 14.65 20.69
N GLY A 122 2.48 13.60 20.70
CA GLY A 122 1.02 13.68 20.84
C GLY A 122 0.27 14.22 19.62
N ASN A 123 0.91 14.25 18.45
CA ASN A 123 0.37 14.82 17.21
C ASN A 123 0.11 13.79 16.11
N ALA A 124 0.15 12.49 16.41
CA ALA A 124 -0.10 11.45 15.43
C ALA A 124 -1.60 11.35 15.03
N PRO A 125 -1.92 11.08 13.75
CA PRO A 125 -3.29 10.84 13.31
C PRO A 125 -3.83 9.56 13.96
N VAL A 126 -4.95 9.64 14.67
CA VAL A 126 -5.50 8.51 15.45
C VAL A 126 -5.92 7.33 14.57
N ALA A 127 -6.44 7.60 13.36
CA ALA A 127 -6.93 6.56 12.45
C ALA A 127 -5.87 6.01 11.48
N ASP A 128 -4.59 6.35 11.68
CA ASP A 128 -3.50 5.89 10.82
C ASP A 128 -2.99 4.51 11.30
N ASP A 129 -2.65 3.64 10.37
CA ASP A 129 -2.17 2.27 10.64
C ASP A 129 -0.94 2.24 11.55
N VAL A 130 0.01 3.15 11.34
CA VAL A 130 1.22 3.20 12.17
C VAL A 130 0.87 3.59 13.61
N THR A 131 -0.04 4.55 13.77
CA THR A 131 -0.53 4.95 15.10
C THR A 131 -1.26 3.80 15.77
N GLN A 132 -2.15 3.11 15.06
CA GLN A 132 -2.86 1.93 15.59
C GLN A 132 -1.89 0.80 15.95
N PHE A 133 -0.87 0.56 15.13
CA PHE A 133 0.20 -0.40 15.45
C PHE A 133 0.97 -0.05 16.72
N LEU A 134 1.17 1.24 17.02
CA LEU A 134 1.90 1.69 18.22
C LEU A 134 1.07 1.67 19.50
N ILE A 135 -0.27 1.71 19.38
CA ILE A 135 -1.20 1.70 20.52
C ILE A 135 -1.48 0.28 21.00
N ASN A 136 -1.51 -0.69 20.10
CA ASN A 136 -1.83 -2.11 20.37
C ASN A 136 -0.59 -2.89 20.73
#